data_19645af8c88d478e98052cf5286560d7
#
_entry.id   19645af8c88d478e98052cf5286560d7
#
_cell.length_a   1.000
_cell.length_b   1.000
_cell.length_c   1.000
_cell.angle_alpha   90.00
_cell.angle_beta   90.00
_cell.angle_gamma   90.00
#
_symmetry.space_group_name_H-M   'P 1'
#
loop_
_entity.id
_entity.type
_entity.pdbx_description
1 polymer ?
#
loop_
_entity_poly.entity_id
_entity_poly.type
_entity_poly.pdbx_seq_one_letter_code
_entity_poly.pdbx_strand_id
1 'polypeptide(L)'
;MKIFSYNVNGIRAAMSKGFTQWLKAAAPDVICLQEIKALESQIDLSALEEIGYTYHYFHSAEKKGYSGVAILSKTAPTQVEVGVGIDYMDKEGRILRADYGDLSIMSLYLPSGTNIDRLDHKLQFMADFQNYINELKKTHPNLIICGDYNICHEAIDIHDPVRNANVSGFLPVERKWLDDFLKSGFIDSFRFFHKEPHNYSWWSYRANARANNKGWRIDYCLVAQPLENRLLRAAILPEAKHSDHCPILVEIQ
;
A
#
# COMPACT_ATOMS: atom_id res chain seq x y z
N MET A 1 -18.14 0.53 0.82
CA MET A 1 -17.09 -0.03 -0.07
C MET A 1 -15.98 -0.61 0.78
N LYS A 2 -15.54 -1.82 0.46
CA LYS A 2 -14.48 -2.56 1.16
C LYS A 2 -13.21 -2.55 0.32
N ILE A 3 -12.16 -1.88 0.79
CA ILE A 3 -10.91 -1.64 0.07
C ILE A 3 -9.78 -2.33 0.81
N PHE A 4 -9.01 -3.16 0.09
CA PHE A 4 -7.84 -3.84 0.64
C PHE A 4 -6.56 -3.27 0.04
N SER A 5 -5.47 -3.39 0.78
CA SER A 5 -4.11 -3.18 0.29
C SER A 5 -3.23 -4.36 0.67
N TYR A 6 -2.41 -4.83 -0.26
CA TYR A 6 -1.52 -5.97 -0.02
C TYR A 6 -0.24 -5.88 -0.84
N ASN A 7 0.89 -5.72 -0.19
CA ASN A 7 2.18 -5.98 -0.82
C ASN A 7 2.35 -7.49 -0.96
N VAL A 8 2.26 -8.00 -2.18
CA VAL A 8 2.27 -9.45 -2.47
C VAL A 8 3.67 -10.02 -2.68
N ASN A 9 4.70 -9.17 -2.69
CA ASN A 9 6.10 -9.57 -2.90
C ASN A 9 6.26 -10.57 -4.08
N GLY A 10 5.63 -10.23 -5.20
CA GLY A 10 5.54 -11.04 -6.41
C GLY A 10 4.17 -11.72 -6.57
N ILE A 11 3.31 -11.16 -7.44
CA ILE A 11 1.93 -11.65 -7.63
C ILE A 11 1.88 -13.12 -8.05
N ARG A 12 2.77 -13.57 -8.94
CA ARG A 12 2.81 -14.97 -9.40
C ARG A 12 3.12 -15.93 -8.25
N ALA A 13 4.07 -15.60 -7.38
CA ALA A 13 4.40 -16.37 -6.20
C ALA A 13 3.25 -16.35 -5.17
N ALA A 14 2.57 -15.23 -4.99
CA ALA A 14 1.41 -15.13 -4.14
C ALA A 14 0.24 -15.99 -4.65
N MET A 15 -0.04 -15.98 -5.96
CA MET A 15 -1.07 -16.81 -6.59
C MET A 15 -0.77 -18.30 -6.40
N SER A 16 0.47 -18.74 -6.55
CA SER A 16 0.86 -20.14 -6.29
C SER A 16 0.71 -20.57 -4.82
N LYS A 17 0.62 -19.61 -3.90
CA LYS A 17 0.38 -19.84 -2.47
C LYS A 17 -1.09 -19.71 -2.05
N GLY A 18 -2.02 -19.64 -3.01
CA GLY A 18 -3.45 -19.56 -2.74
C GLY A 18 -4.02 -18.15 -2.58
N PHE A 19 -3.33 -17.11 -3.07
CA PHE A 19 -3.83 -15.73 -3.04
C PHE A 19 -5.21 -15.59 -3.70
N THR A 20 -5.44 -16.24 -4.86
CA THR A 20 -6.71 -16.16 -5.59
C THR A 20 -7.87 -16.72 -4.76
N GLN A 21 -7.68 -17.88 -4.10
CA GLN A 21 -8.68 -18.50 -3.23
C GLN A 21 -8.97 -17.62 -2.01
N TRP A 22 -7.94 -17.03 -1.41
CA TRP A 22 -8.09 -16.10 -0.30
C TRP A 22 -8.84 -14.84 -0.74
N LEU A 23 -8.49 -14.26 -1.90
CA LEU A 23 -9.13 -13.07 -2.46
C LEU A 23 -10.62 -13.30 -2.73
N LYS A 24 -10.99 -14.49 -3.25
CA LYS A 24 -12.38 -14.91 -3.42
C LYS A 24 -13.15 -14.93 -2.11
N ALA A 25 -12.55 -15.49 -1.06
CA ALA A 25 -13.18 -15.60 0.27
C ALA A 25 -13.28 -14.24 0.99
N ALA A 26 -12.22 -13.43 0.93
CA ALA A 26 -12.17 -12.11 1.53
C ALA A 26 -13.09 -11.09 0.83
N ALA A 27 -13.24 -11.24 -0.48
CA ALA A 27 -14.18 -10.55 -1.37
C ALA A 27 -14.22 -9.01 -1.21
N PRO A 28 -13.08 -8.27 -1.19
CA PRO A 28 -13.13 -6.81 -1.24
C PRO A 28 -13.77 -6.32 -2.56
N ASP A 29 -14.28 -5.09 -2.54
CA ASP A 29 -14.75 -4.42 -3.77
C ASP A 29 -13.57 -4.00 -4.64
N VAL A 30 -12.51 -3.50 -3.99
CA VAL A 30 -11.24 -3.06 -4.61
C VAL A 30 -10.07 -3.58 -3.81
N ILE A 31 -9.02 -4.04 -4.48
CA ILE A 31 -7.74 -4.36 -3.85
C ILE A 31 -6.58 -3.67 -4.58
N CYS A 32 -5.76 -2.95 -3.81
CA CYS A 32 -4.51 -2.35 -4.22
C CYS A 32 -3.36 -3.31 -3.94
N LEU A 33 -2.56 -3.62 -4.94
CA LEU A 33 -1.41 -4.51 -4.80
C LEU A 33 -0.10 -3.74 -4.99
N GLN A 34 0.91 -4.11 -4.23
CA GLN A 34 2.26 -3.58 -4.33
C GLN A 34 3.25 -4.72 -4.55
N GLU A 35 4.41 -4.39 -5.10
CA GLU A 35 5.47 -5.36 -5.47
C GLU A 35 4.94 -6.53 -6.31
N ILE A 36 4.17 -6.23 -7.36
CA ILE A 36 3.66 -7.28 -8.24
C ILE A 36 4.77 -8.03 -8.98
N LYS A 37 5.92 -7.38 -9.26
CA LYS A 37 7.14 -7.96 -9.87
C LYS A 37 6.85 -8.74 -11.14
N ALA A 38 5.88 -8.29 -11.93
CA ALA A 38 5.42 -8.95 -13.15
C ALA A 38 4.94 -7.91 -14.16
N LEU A 39 5.01 -8.27 -15.44
CA LEU A 39 4.24 -7.61 -16.48
C LEU A 39 2.83 -8.21 -16.50
N GLU A 40 1.85 -7.47 -16.96
CA GLU A 40 0.46 -7.93 -17.08
C GLU A 40 0.37 -9.27 -17.85
N SER A 41 1.11 -9.40 -18.95
CA SER A 41 1.17 -10.63 -19.76
C SER A 41 1.71 -11.87 -19.02
N GLN A 42 2.26 -11.71 -17.82
CA GLN A 42 2.80 -12.79 -16.99
C GLN A 42 1.83 -13.20 -15.86
N ILE A 43 0.68 -12.55 -15.77
CA ILE A 43 -0.31 -12.77 -14.70
C ILE A 43 -1.48 -13.59 -15.29
N ASP A 44 -1.96 -14.56 -14.54
CA ASP A 44 -3.17 -15.32 -14.89
C ASP A 44 -4.41 -14.45 -14.60
N LEU A 45 -4.78 -13.63 -15.58
CA LEU A 45 -5.92 -12.73 -15.50
C LEU A 45 -7.25 -13.50 -15.46
N SER A 46 -7.34 -14.64 -16.15
CA SER A 46 -8.56 -15.46 -16.16
C SER A 46 -8.93 -15.93 -14.75
N ALA A 47 -7.95 -16.34 -13.96
CA ALA A 47 -8.16 -16.73 -12.57
C ALA A 47 -8.69 -15.58 -11.69
N LEU A 48 -8.37 -14.32 -12.01
CA LEU A 48 -8.89 -13.14 -11.31
C LEU A 48 -10.32 -12.81 -11.78
N GLU A 49 -10.57 -12.90 -13.08
CA GLU A 49 -11.89 -12.66 -13.68
C GLU A 49 -12.94 -13.68 -13.21
N GLU A 50 -12.58 -14.97 -13.12
CA GLU A 50 -13.45 -16.04 -12.61
C GLU A 50 -13.94 -15.80 -11.17
N ILE A 51 -13.21 -15.04 -10.36
CA ILE A 51 -13.61 -14.68 -9.01
C ILE A 51 -14.22 -13.28 -8.90
N GLY A 52 -14.50 -12.64 -10.06
CA GLY A 52 -15.25 -11.38 -10.16
C GLY A 52 -14.42 -10.11 -10.29
N TYR A 53 -13.10 -10.20 -10.38
CA TYR A 53 -12.24 -9.02 -10.61
C TYR A 53 -12.00 -8.83 -12.11
N THR A 54 -13.03 -8.36 -12.79
CA THR A 54 -13.03 -8.15 -14.25
C THR A 54 -12.35 -6.85 -14.67
N TYR A 55 -12.11 -5.94 -13.71
CA TYR A 55 -11.41 -4.67 -13.94
C TYR A 55 -10.07 -4.72 -13.22
N HIS A 56 -9.00 -4.83 -13.98
CA HIS A 56 -7.64 -4.95 -13.47
C HIS A 56 -6.71 -4.01 -14.21
N TYR A 57 -5.91 -3.28 -13.46
CA TYR A 57 -5.00 -2.27 -13.98
C TYR A 57 -3.63 -2.45 -13.34
N PHE A 58 -2.58 -2.26 -14.14
CA PHE A 58 -1.21 -2.51 -13.73
C PHE A 58 -0.31 -1.33 -14.09
N HIS A 59 0.60 -1.00 -13.20
CA HIS A 59 1.73 -0.13 -13.47
C HIS A 59 3.00 -0.91 -13.14
N SER A 60 3.54 -1.62 -14.13
CA SER A 60 4.77 -2.40 -13.98
C SER A 60 5.99 -1.50 -14.12
N ALA A 61 7.08 -1.83 -13.40
CA ALA A 61 8.35 -1.16 -13.61
C ALA A 61 8.98 -1.54 -14.96
N GLU A 62 9.77 -0.65 -15.54
CA GLU A 62 10.59 -0.96 -16.73
C GLU A 62 11.58 -2.09 -16.45
N LYS A 63 12.14 -2.11 -15.25
CA LYS A 63 13.01 -3.18 -14.77
C LYS A 63 12.19 -4.44 -14.48
N LYS A 64 12.45 -5.51 -15.24
CA LYS A 64 11.77 -6.81 -15.09
C LYS A 64 11.92 -7.40 -13.69
N GLY A 65 10.84 -7.95 -13.15
CA GLY A 65 10.84 -8.62 -11.84
C GLY A 65 11.06 -7.68 -10.64
N TYR A 66 10.78 -6.40 -10.80
CA TYR A 66 11.02 -5.37 -9.80
C TYR A 66 9.77 -4.50 -9.62
N SER A 67 9.49 -4.08 -8.35
CA SER A 67 8.43 -3.11 -8.03
C SER A 67 7.08 -3.45 -8.68
N GLY A 68 6.36 -2.45 -9.16
CA GLY A 68 5.06 -2.55 -9.81
C GLY A 68 3.89 -2.54 -8.82
N VAL A 69 2.83 -1.85 -9.20
CA VAL A 69 1.56 -1.81 -8.45
C VAL A 69 0.40 -2.21 -9.34
N ALA A 70 -0.71 -2.62 -8.71
CA ALA A 70 -1.94 -2.93 -9.43
C ALA A 70 -3.17 -2.51 -8.61
N ILE A 71 -4.29 -2.34 -9.30
CA ILE A 71 -5.62 -2.23 -8.73
C ILE A 71 -6.52 -3.26 -9.41
N LEU A 72 -7.12 -4.15 -8.60
CA LEU A 72 -8.13 -5.09 -9.06
C LEU A 72 -9.48 -4.67 -8.48
N SER A 73 -10.52 -4.64 -9.30
CA SER A 73 -11.85 -4.16 -8.92
C SER A 73 -12.96 -5.03 -9.49
N LYS A 74 -14.06 -5.14 -8.75
CA LYS A 74 -15.31 -5.76 -9.21
C LYS A 74 -16.18 -4.79 -9.99
N THR A 75 -15.96 -3.48 -9.82
CA THR A 75 -16.72 -2.42 -10.47
C THR A 75 -15.81 -1.61 -11.36
N ALA A 76 -16.32 -1.20 -12.54
CA ALA A 76 -15.58 -0.33 -13.44
C ALA A 76 -15.27 1.02 -12.79
N PRO A 77 -14.01 1.46 -12.74
CA PRO A 77 -13.72 2.85 -12.41
C PRO A 77 -14.17 3.78 -13.53
N THR A 78 -14.46 5.01 -13.18
CA THR A 78 -14.79 6.08 -14.16
C THR A 78 -13.55 6.61 -14.88
N GLN A 79 -12.40 6.52 -14.22
CA GLN A 79 -11.10 6.92 -14.77
C GLN A 79 -10.00 6.12 -14.10
N VAL A 80 -8.91 5.89 -14.83
CA VAL A 80 -7.66 5.30 -14.31
C VAL A 80 -6.49 6.18 -14.74
N GLU A 81 -5.61 6.47 -13.79
CA GLU A 81 -4.38 7.22 -14.03
C GLU A 81 -3.18 6.34 -13.67
N VAL A 82 -2.31 6.12 -14.65
CA VAL A 82 -1.10 5.29 -14.51
C VAL A 82 0.11 6.21 -14.34
N GLY A 83 0.76 6.14 -13.16
CA GLY A 83 1.86 7.03 -12.84
C GLY A 83 1.42 8.42 -12.40
N VAL A 84 2.38 9.34 -12.36
CA VAL A 84 2.19 10.72 -11.89
C VAL A 84 2.80 11.76 -12.82
N GLY A 85 3.37 11.35 -13.95
CA GLY A 85 4.05 12.22 -14.91
C GLY A 85 5.47 12.63 -14.49
N ILE A 86 6.05 11.96 -13.50
CA ILE A 86 7.44 12.17 -13.06
C ILE A 86 8.26 10.94 -13.47
N ASP A 87 9.12 11.10 -14.47
CA ASP A 87 9.78 10.03 -15.21
C ASP A 87 10.45 8.97 -14.32
N TYR A 88 11.26 9.37 -13.33
CA TYR A 88 11.95 8.42 -12.46
C TYR A 88 11.01 7.65 -11.53
N MET A 89 9.87 8.24 -11.14
CA MET A 89 8.84 7.56 -10.35
C MET A 89 8.06 6.58 -11.20
N ASP A 90 7.68 7.00 -12.42
CA ASP A 90 6.85 6.20 -13.31
C ASP A 90 7.60 5.00 -13.88
N LYS A 91 8.91 5.13 -14.16
CA LYS A 91 9.78 4.01 -14.56
C LYS A 91 9.87 2.88 -13.54
N GLU A 92 9.62 3.16 -12.27
CA GLU A 92 9.61 2.16 -11.21
C GLU A 92 8.22 1.56 -10.95
N GLY A 93 7.15 2.04 -11.62
CA GLY A 93 5.81 1.47 -11.51
C GLY A 93 5.26 1.49 -10.08
N ARG A 94 5.23 2.67 -9.43
CA ARG A 94 4.97 2.79 -7.99
C ARG A 94 3.63 3.38 -7.62
N ILE A 95 2.91 3.98 -8.57
CA ILE A 95 1.67 4.69 -8.32
C ILE A 95 0.66 4.39 -9.41
N LEU A 96 -0.58 4.07 -8.98
CA LEU A 96 -1.72 3.84 -9.85
C LEU A 96 -2.97 4.35 -9.13
N ARG A 97 -3.83 5.10 -9.83
CA ARG A 97 -5.08 5.61 -9.29
C ARG A 97 -6.27 5.14 -10.11
N ALA A 98 -7.35 4.78 -9.43
CA ALA A 98 -8.65 4.49 -10.04
C ALA A 98 -9.73 5.32 -9.33
N ASP A 99 -10.56 5.99 -10.11
CA ASP A 99 -11.62 6.86 -9.63
C ASP A 99 -12.98 6.17 -9.78
N TYR A 100 -13.81 6.23 -8.74
CA TYR A 100 -15.15 5.64 -8.66
C TYR A 100 -16.15 6.74 -8.31
N GLY A 101 -16.55 7.52 -9.32
CA GLY A 101 -17.37 8.71 -9.12
C GLY A 101 -16.61 9.79 -8.35
N ASP A 102 -17.05 10.10 -7.13
CA ASP A 102 -16.42 11.09 -6.27
C ASP A 102 -15.26 10.56 -5.41
N LEU A 103 -15.04 9.25 -5.41
CA LEU A 103 -14.01 8.57 -4.63
C LEU A 103 -12.81 8.20 -5.51
N SER A 104 -11.62 8.60 -5.13
CA SER A 104 -10.35 8.19 -5.75
C SER A 104 -9.60 7.20 -4.85
N ILE A 105 -9.16 6.09 -5.42
CA ILE A 105 -8.36 5.06 -4.73
C ILE A 105 -7.00 4.97 -5.42
N MET A 106 -5.94 5.10 -4.65
CA MET A 106 -4.56 5.05 -5.14
C MET A 106 -3.81 3.86 -4.52
N SER A 107 -3.12 3.09 -5.36
CA SER A 107 -2.12 2.09 -4.93
C SER A 107 -0.74 2.73 -4.97
N LEU A 108 -0.05 2.73 -3.84
CA LEU A 108 1.29 3.31 -3.65
C LEU A 108 2.28 2.25 -3.18
N TYR A 109 3.46 2.24 -3.80
CA TYR A 109 4.63 1.53 -3.29
C TYR A 109 5.80 2.49 -3.12
N LEU A 110 5.97 3.03 -1.92
CA LEU A 110 7.04 3.98 -1.60
C LEU A 110 8.38 3.24 -1.55
N PRO A 111 9.47 3.81 -2.11
CA PRO A 111 10.77 3.13 -2.12
C PRO A 111 11.26 2.75 -0.73
N SER A 112 11.93 1.58 -0.63
CA SER A 112 12.72 1.24 0.55
C SER A 112 14.06 1.99 0.52
N GLY A 113 14.52 2.48 1.68
CA GLY A 113 15.81 3.15 1.84
C GLY A 113 16.89 2.25 2.48
N THR A 114 16.69 0.92 2.47
CA THR A 114 17.56 -0.03 3.21
C THR A 114 18.98 -0.09 2.65
N ASN A 115 19.18 0.16 1.35
CA ASN A 115 20.48 0.26 0.74
C ASN A 115 20.96 1.72 0.79
N ILE A 116 22.24 1.95 1.07
CA ILE A 116 22.84 3.29 1.26
C ILE A 116 22.48 4.25 0.13
N ASP A 117 22.57 3.79 -1.13
CA ASP A 117 22.27 4.60 -2.32
C ASP A 117 20.76 4.84 -2.56
N ARG A 118 19.88 4.18 -1.80
CA ARG A 118 18.42 4.29 -1.97
C ARG A 118 17.75 5.26 -1.01
N LEU A 119 18.41 5.67 0.05
CA LEU A 119 17.81 6.59 1.02
C LEU A 119 17.54 7.97 0.40
N ASP A 120 18.50 8.54 -0.31
CA ASP A 120 18.35 9.84 -0.99
C ASP A 120 17.23 9.76 -2.05
N HIS A 121 17.19 8.67 -2.81
CA HIS A 121 16.11 8.41 -3.77
C HIS A 121 14.73 8.34 -3.07
N LYS A 122 14.65 7.66 -1.92
CA LYS A 122 13.41 7.59 -1.13
C LYS A 122 12.99 8.97 -0.64
N LEU A 123 13.91 9.77 -0.10
CA LEU A 123 13.62 11.11 0.40
C LEU A 123 13.15 12.05 -0.73
N GLN A 124 13.78 11.96 -1.90
CA GLN A 124 13.35 12.70 -3.09
C GLN A 124 11.93 12.27 -3.52
N PHE A 125 11.68 10.96 -3.58
CA PHE A 125 10.35 10.42 -3.90
C PHE A 125 9.29 10.92 -2.93
N MET A 126 9.59 10.92 -1.64
CA MET A 126 8.67 11.41 -0.60
C MET A 126 8.32 12.88 -0.81
N ALA A 127 9.29 13.72 -1.12
CA ALA A 127 9.08 15.15 -1.37
C ALA A 127 8.23 15.39 -2.64
N ASP A 128 8.56 14.72 -3.75
CA ASP A 128 7.84 14.86 -5.01
C ASP A 128 6.41 14.29 -4.91
N PHE A 129 6.25 13.17 -4.22
CA PHE A 129 4.93 12.58 -3.94
C PHE A 129 4.06 13.52 -3.10
N GLN A 130 4.62 14.16 -2.06
CA GLN A 130 3.89 15.14 -1.26
C GLN A 130 3.38 16.31 -2.12
N ASN A 131 4.24 16.83 -3.00
CA ASN A 131 3.88 17.92 -3.92
C ASN A 131 2.78 17.49 -4.89
N TYR A 132 2.91 16.30 -5.48
CA TYR A 132 1.89 15.73 -6.36
C TYR A 132 0.53 15.57 -5.65
N ILE A 133 0.52 15.02 -4.44
CA ILE A 133 -0.72 14.84 -3.66
C ILE A 133 -1.34 16.18 -3.26
N ASN A 134 -0.53 17.19 -2.93
CA ASN A 134 -1.04 18.53 -2.61
C ASN A 134 -1.77 19.16 -3.79
N GLU A 135 -1.31 18.94 -5.03
CA GLU A 135 -2.02 19.40 -6.23
C GLU A 135 -3.23 18.53 -6.53
N LEU A 136 -3.09 17.20 -6.45
CA LEU A 136 -4.17 16.27 -6.74
C LEU A 136 -5.40 16.49 -5.85
N LYS A 137 -5.22 16.77 -4.57
CA LYS A 137 -6.32 17.03 -3.62
C LYS A 137 -7.21 18.21 -3.99
N LYS A 138 -6.73 19.13 -4.80
CA LYS A 138 -7.53 20.29 -5.26
C LYS A 138 -8.68 19.86 -6.17
N THR A 139 -8.48 18.79 -6.93
CA THR A 139 -9.48 18.25 -7.87
C THR A 139 -10.08 16.92 -7.40
N HIS A 140 -9.37 16.18 -6.57
CA HIS A 140 -9.76 14.87 -6.03
C HIS A 140 -9.70 14.89 -4.49
N PRO A 141 -10.61 15.61 -3.82
CA PRO A 141 -10.56 15.77 -2.35
C PRO A 141 -10.90 14.50 -1.59
N ASN A 142 -11.65 13.57 -2.20
CA ASN A 142 -12.05 12.30 -1.60
C ASN A 142 -11.08 11.19 -2.02
N LEU A 143 -9.87 11.23 -1.46
CA LEU A 143 -8.77 10.35 -1.84
C LEU A 143 -8.45 9.34 -0.73
N ILE A 144 -8.29 8.07 -1.09
CA ILE A 144 -7.73 7.02 -0.24
C ILE A 144 -6.43 6.54 -0.87
N ILE A 145 -5.33 6.62 -0.13
CA ILE A 145 -4.01 6.15 -0.58
C ILE A 145 -3.67 4.89 0.19
N CYS A 146 -3.76 3.76 -0.47
CA CYS A 146 -3.44 2.44 0.06
C CYS A 146 -2.05 2.01 -0.40
N GLY A 147 -1.25 1.46 0.48
CA GLY A 147 0.02 0.91 0.02
C GLY A 147 1.05 0.63 1.10
N ASP A 148 2.20 0.22 0.60
CA ASP A 148 3.42 0.05 1.38
C ASP A 148 4.22 1.36 1.37
N TYR A 149 4.29 2.00 2.51
CA TYR A 149 5.01 3.26 2.70
C TYR A 149 6.47 3.04 3.11
N ASN A 150 6.86 1.81 3.43
CA ASN A 150 8.20 1.50 3.94
C ASN A 150 8.62 2.38 5.13
N ILE A 151 7.66 2.85 5.93
CA ILE A 151 7.86 3.71 7.12
C ILE A 151 6.96 3.24 8.25
N CYS A 152 7.52 3.00 9.43
CA CYS A 152 6.78 2.96 10.68
C CYS A 152 6.61 4.39 11.21
N HIS A 153 5.38 4.83 11.49
CA HIS A 153 5.12 6.20 11.93
C HIS A 153 5.60 6.42 13.38
N GLU A 154 5.09 5.64 14.30
CA GLU A 154 5.33 5.82 15.74
C GLU A 154 6.01 4.60 16.37
N ALA A 155 6.51 4.77 17.60
CA ALA A 155 7.15 3.68 18.36
C ALA A 155 6.20 2.47 18.55
N ILE A 156 4.90 2.68 18.58
CA ILE A 156 3.87 1.64 18.67
C ILE A 156 3.77 0.78 17.40
N ASP A 157 4.31 1.28 16.27
CA ASP A 157 4.20 0.66 14.95
C ASP A 157 5.37 -0.28 14.61
N ILE A 158 6.33 -0.42 15.51
CA ILE A 158 7.54 -1.20 15.28
C ILE A 158 7.93 -2.03 16.49
N HIS A 159 8.35 -3.26 16.25
CA HIS A 159 9.01 -4.05 17.28
C HIS A 159 10.40 -3.48 17.58
N ASP A 160 10.70 -3.29 18.88
CA ASP A 160 11.98 -2.75 19.37
C ASP A 160 12.36 -1.39 18.76
N PRO A 161 11.60 -0.32 19.05
CA PRO A 161 11.85 1.01 18.50
C PRO A 161 13.21 1.61 18.88
N VAL A 162 13.76 1.23 20.03
CA VAL A 162 15.07 1.73 20.49
C VAL A 162 16.19 1.18 19.60
N ARG A 163 16.20 -0.13 19.36
CA ARG A 163 17.20 -0.77 18.50
C ARG A 163 17.11 -0.31 17.05
N ASN A 164 15.90 -0.02 16.57
CA ASN A 164 15.65 0.37 15.18
C ASN A 164 15.64 1.89 14.94
N ALA A 165 15.96 2.72 15.93
CA ALA A 165 15.89 4.19 15.86
C ALA A 165 16.68 4.81 14.69
N ASN A 166 17.74 4.13 14.22
CA ASN A 166 18.61 4.58 13.13
C ASN A 166 18.52 3.66 11.89
N VAL A 167 17.46 2.88 11.77
CA VAL A 167 17.24 1.97 10.63
C VAL A 167 16.24 2.61 9.65
N SER A 168 16.54 2.56 8.34
CA SER A 168 15.60 3.05 7.32
C SER A 168 14.25 2.32 7.43
N GLY A 169 13.19 3.11 7.33
CA GLY A 169 11.83 2.71 7.67
C GLY A 169 11.41 3.19 9.07
N PHE A 170 12.37 3.64 9.91
CA PHE A 170 12.08 4.24 11.21
C PHE A 170 12.99 5.44 11.54
N LEU A 171 13.68 5.99 10.54
CA LEU A 171 14.51 7.18 10.72
C LEU A 171 13.64 8.39 11.12
N PRO A 172 14.18 9.31 11.96
CA PRO A 172 13.45 10.52 12.34
C PRO A 172 12.92 11.32 11.14
N VAL A 173 13.69 11.42 10.05
CA VAL A 173 13.29 12.16 8.84
C VAL A 173 12.11 11.49 8.12
N GLU A 174 12.07 10.15 8.07
CA GLU A 174 10.96 9.39 7.46
C GLU A 174 9.68 9.52 8.29
N ARG A 175 9.80 9.36 9.60
CA ARG A 175 8.69 9.51 10.54
C ARG A 175 8.11 10.92 10.53
N LYS A 176 8.98 11.93 10.53
CA LYS A 176 8.55 13.32 10.42
C LYS A 176 7.79 13.59 9.12
N TRP A 177 8.28 13.07 8.00
CA TRP A 177 7.57 13.21 6.74
C TRP A 177 6.15 12.61 6.79
N LEU A 178 6.01 11.41 7.36
CA LEU A 178 4.70 10.77 7.47
C LEU A 178 3.77 11.54 8.42
N ASP A 179 4.30 12.09 9.51
CA ASP A 179 3.57 12.99 10.42
C ASP A 179 3.08 14.26 9.69
N ASP A 180 3.95 14.91 8.92
CA ASP A 180 3.60 16.08 8.12
C ASP A 180 2.61 15.72 7.00
N PHE A 181 2.75 14.55 6.38
CA PHE A 181 1.81 14.05 5.38
C PHE A 181 0.40 13.86 5.96
N LEU A 182 0.29 13.24 7.12
CA LEU A 182 -0.99 13.10 7.83
C LEU A 182 -1.59 14.47 8.19
N LYS A 183 -0.78 15.39 8.72
CA LYS A 183 -1.21 16.77 9.04
C LYS A 183 -1.64 17.57 7.80
N SER A 184 -1.24 17.18 6.62
CA SER A 184 -1.68 17.81 5.37
C SER A 184 -3.13 17.48 4.99
N GLY A 185 -3.86 16.71 5.82
CA GLY A 185 -5.28 16.40 5.66
C GLY A 185 -5.57 14.92 5.38
N PHE A 186 -4.78 14.01 5.96
CA PHE A 186 -5.02 12.57 5.92
C PHE A 186 -5.19 11.97 7.31
N ILE A 187 -5.89 10.86 7.37
CA ILE A 187 -6.16 10.05 8.56
C ILE A 187 -5.53 8.67 8.35
N ASP A 188 -4.72 8.21 9.30
CA ASP A 188 -4.34 6.81 9.39
C ASP A 188 -5.56 6.01 9.84
N SER A 189 -6.23 5.36 8.89
CA SER A 189 -7.49 4.67 9.14
C SER A 189 -7.36 3.57 10.19
N PHE A 190 -6.23 2.87 10.25
CA PHE A 190 -6.02 1.85 11.28
C PHE A 190 -5.91 2.49 12.67
N ARG A 191 -5.09 3.51 12.85
CA ARG A 191 -4.91 4.21 14.13
C ARG A 191 -6.12 5.06 14.52
N PHE A 192 -7.02 5.36 13.59
CA PHE A 192 -8.31 5.97 13.90
C PHE A 192 -9.15 5.05 14.80
N PHE A 193 -9.20 3.74 14.48
CA PHE A 193 -9.99 2.75 15.23
C PHE A 193 -9.19 2.01 16.32
N HIS A 194 -7.88 1.78 16.12
CA HIS A 194 -7.05 0.88 16.95
C HIS A 194 -5.88 1.62 17.57
N LYS A 195 -5.80 1.59 18.90
CA LYS A 195 -4.74 2.25 19.67
C LYS A 195 -3.77 1.27 20.34
N GLU A 196 -4.02 -0.04 20.21
CA GLU A 196 -3.25 -1.09 20.85
C GLU A 196 -1.92 -1.31 20.12
N PRO A 197 -0.84 -1.67 20.86
CA PRO A 197 0.45 -2.03 20.29
C PRO A 197 0.43 -3.42 19.64
N HIS A 198 1.55 -3.80 19.04
CA HIS A 198 1.82 -5.14 18.48
C HIS A 198 0.96 -5.51 17.26
N ASN A 199 0.44 -4.52 16.56
CA ASN A 199 -0.25 -4.68 15.30
C ASN A 199 0.69 -4.31 14.15
N TYR A 200 1.15 -5.30 13.40
CA TYR A 200 2.13 -5.14 12.34
C TYR A 200 1.59 -5.67 11.02
N SER A 201 2.15 -5.19 9.91
CA SER A 201 1.78 -5.59 8.56
C SER A 201 2.89 -6.31 7.80
N TRP A 202 4.12 -6.24 8.30
CA TRP A 202 5.30 -6.86 7.70
C TRP A 202 6.19 -7.53 8.76
N TRP A 203 6.80 -8.67 8.38
CA TRP A 203 7.78 -9.40 9.19
C TRP A 203 8.90 -9.93 8.30
N SER A 204 10.14 -9.74 8.74
CA SER A 204 11.28 -10.37 8.06
C SER A 204 11.12 -11.89 7.97
N TYR A 205 11.54 -12.48 6.86
CA TYR A 205 11.63 -13.95 6.75
C TYR A 205 12.69 -14.57 7.69
N ARG A 206 13.56 -13.74 8.26
CA ARG A 206 14.67 -14.18 9.12
C ARG A 206 14.20 -14.37 10.58
N ALA A 207 14.91 -15.22 11.32
CA ALA A 207 14.77 -15.36 12.77
C ALA A 207 13.35 -15.67 13.26
N ASN A 208 12.52 -16.31 12.43
CA ASN A 208 11.14 -16.64 12.76
C ASN A 208 10.32 -15.42 13.24
N ALA A 209 10.58 -14.25 12.64
CA ALA A 209 10.07 -12.95 13.09
C ALA A 209 8.55 -12.91 13.15
N ARG A 210 7.85 -13.49 12.15
CA ARG A 210 6.39 -13.50 12.10
C ARG A 210 5.76 -14.33 13.23
N ALA A 211 6.29 -15.52 13.52
CA ALA A 211 5.79 -16.37 14.60
C ALA A 211 6.03 -15.74 15.99
N ASN A 212 7.11 -14.94 16.13
CA ASN A 212 7.44 -14.21 17.36
C ASN A 212 6.83 -12.81 17.39
N ASN A 213 6.02 -12.43 16.40
CA ASN A 213 5.43 -11.10 16.20
C ASN A 213 6.44 -9.95 16.30
N LYS A 214 7.65 -10.14 15.76
CA LYS A 214 8.69 -9.10 15.65
C LYS A 214 8.54 -8.38 14.32
N GLY A 215 7.49 -7.57 14.21
CA GLY A 215 7.05 -6.97 12.96
C GLY A 215 7.13 -5.46 12.94
N TRP A 216 6.76 -4.92 11.79
CA TRP A 216 6.69 -3.50 11.47
C TRP A 216 5.33 -3.21 10.82
N ARG A 217 4.69 -2.12 11.18
CA ARG A 217 3.51 -1.61 10.47
C ARG A 217 3.98 -0.55 9.48
N ILE A 218 4.07 -0.95 8.23
CA ILE A 218 4.57 -0.12 7.13
C ILE A 218 3.57 0.02 5.97
N ASP A 219 2.48 -0.74 6.03
CA ASP A 219 1.37 -0.65 5.08
C ASP A 219 0.23 0.17 5.69
N TYR A 220 -0.34 1.08 4.90
CA TYR A 220 -1.38 2.01 5.34
C TYR A 220 -2.49 2.14 4.29
N CYS A 221 -3.71 2.41 4.77
CA CYS A 221 -4.77 3.06 4.02
C CYS A 221 -4.97 4.45 4.61
N LEU A 222 -4.33 5.45 4.03
CA LEU A 222 -4.48 6.84 4.44
C LEU A 222 -5.70 7.44 3.75
N VAL A 223 -6.63 7.95 4.53
CA VAL A 223 -7.92 8.44 4.07
C VAL A 223 -7.96 9.95 4.19
N ALA A 224 -8.31 10.65 3.10
CA ALA A 224 -8.44 12.10 3.12
C ALA A 224 -9.50 12.55 4.13
N GLN A 225 -9.24 13.62 4.85
CA GLN A 225 -10.08 14.12 5.94
C GLN A 225 -11.55 14.34 5.57
N PRO A 226 -11.93 14.78 4.36
CA PRO A 226 -13.33 14.88 3.97
C PRO A 226 -14.11 13.56 4.04
N LEU A 227 -13.42 12.42 4.02
CA LEU A 227 -14.01 11.08 4.12
C LEU A 227 -14.12 10.56 5.57
N GLU A 228 -13.70 11.32 6.59
CA GLU A 228 -13.66 10.88 7.98
C GLU A 228 -15.00 10.29 8.44
N ASN A 229 -16.10 10.98 8.16
CA ASN A 229 -17.44 10.55 8.55
C ASN A 229 -17.95 9.33 7.76
N ARG A 230 -17.26 8.92 6.70
CA ARG A 230 -17.57 7.71 5.92
C ARG A 230 -16.81 6.48 6.40
N LEU A 231 -15.82 6.64 7.29
CA LEU A 231 -15.04 5.53 7.85
C LEU A 231 -15.94 4.62 8.70
N LEU A 232 -15.95 3.33 8.39
CA LEU A 232 -16.71 2.31 9.12
C LEU A 232 -15.80 1.36 9.89
N ARG A 233 -14.67 0.97 9.29
CA ARG A 233 -13.76 -0.03 9.85
C ARG A 233 -12.39 0.03 9.20
N ALA A 234 -11.36 -0.32 9.97
CA ALA A 234 -10.04 -0.67 9.44
C ALA A 234 -9.50 -1.92 10.16
N ALA A 235 -8.67 -2.72 9.49
CA ALA A 235 -8.06 -3.89 10.11
C ALA A 235 -6.75 -4.27 9.41
N ILE A 236 -5.92 -5.01 10.13
CA ILE A 236 -4.75 -5.75 9.62
C ILE A 236 -5.12 -7.24 9.66
N LEU A 237 -4.77 -8.01 8.63
CA LEU A 237 -5.16 -9.41 8.47
C LEU A 237 -3.94 -10.35 8.52
N PRO A 238 -3.32 -10.57 9.69
CA PRO A 238 -2.04 -11.27 9.81
C PRO A 238 -2.10 -12.76 9.45
N GLU A 239 -3.30 -13.33 9.35
CA GLU A 239 -3.49 -14.75 9.00
C GLU A 239 -3.24 -15.05 7.51
N ALA A 240 -3.30 -14.05 6.64
CA ALA A 240 -2.94 -14.20 5.22
C ALA A 240 -1.42 -14.25 5.07
N LYS A 241 -0.88 -15.36 4.52
CA LYS A 241 0.56 -15.68 4.51
C LYS A 241 1.14 -15.88 3.11
N HIS A 242 0.59 -15.21 2.10
CA HIS A 242 1.09 -15.32 0.71
C HIS A 242 2.38 -14.50 0.48
N SER A 243 2.70 -13.58 1.39
CA SER A 243 3.81 -12.64 1.37
C SER A 243 4.44 -12.51 2.76
N ASP A 244 5.58 -11.84 2.89
CA ASP A 244 6.14 -11.35 4.15
C ASP A 244 5.36 -10.14 4.73
N HIS A 245 4.52 -9.51 3.93
CA HIS A 245 3.45 -8.63 4.39
C HIS A 245 2.16 -9.43 4.66
N CYS A 246 1.19 -8.77 5.28
CA CYS A 246 -0.20 -9.21 5.30
C CYS A 246 -1.11 -8.11 4.75
N PRO A 247 -2.33 -8.47 4.31
CA PRO A 247 -3.28 -7.47 3.84
C PRO A 247 -3.73 -6.55 4.96
N ILE A 248 -4.05 -5.32 4.58
CA ILE A 248 -4.78 -4.37 5.40
C ILE A 248 -6.06 -3.96 4.69
N LEU A 249 -7.03 -3.47 5.44
CA LEU A 249 -8.31 -3.03 4.89
C LEU A 249 -8.80 -1.73 5.52
N VAL A 250 -9.55 -0.99 4.72
CA VAL A 250 -10.45 0.08 5.16
C VAL A 250 -11.83 -0.14 4.55
N GLU A 251 -12.86 0.09 5.34
CA GLU A 251 -14.26 0.06 4.91
C GLU A 251 -14.88 1.44 5.07
N ILE A 252 -15.54 1.92 4.02
CA ILE A 252 -16.22 3.21 3.99
C ILE A 252 -17.65 3.06 3.47
N GLN A 253 -18.52 4.02 3.84
CA GLN A 253 -19.86 4.15 3.26
C GLN A 253 -19.80 4.43 1.76
#